data_b3051d63928ccb10254ae0ef0d029cfa
#
_entry.id   b3051d63928ccb10254ae0ef0d029cfa
#
_cell.length_a   1.000
_cell.length_b   1.000
_cell.length_c   1.000
_cell.angle_alpha   90.00
_cell.angle_beta   90.00
_cell.angle_gamma   90.00
#
_symmetry.space_group_name_H-M   'P 1'
#
loop_
_entity.id
_entity.type
_entity.pdbx_description
1 polymer ?
#
loop_
_entity_poly.entity_id
_entity_poly.type
_entity_poly.pdbx_seq_one_letter_code
_entity_poly.pdbx_strand_id
1 'polypeptide(L)'
;LTLDVENTVTKRDGKMYLDPFEPDNRLVMVGCLTDTGEEYLYRDNFDGVQALLDKATILIGHNIAYDLMWLWECGFKYDGPVFDTMLAEYVIQRGQKQPLSLEACANRYELDTKKQDTLKEYFKQGVGVDEIPPDELSEYLSADLHATQQLSDVLYGKLLTTDSKLMECVVLTNRVCVTLAHIYHTGFAVDVSKLEEVRFQFETEKQETEKRLQIQIRNIMGDTPINLNSPEQMSWVIYSRKPHDKTMWANSFTPYMDKVSYNDTVSRNSDILYRTKAVSCRECNGTGQIRKVRKNGTLYTVTNKCIPCSASGYIFKPNQIVAGLKFKAPSAKWVSANGFGVSKTNLDMLQSMAKRSNMADAVNFLT
;
A
#
# COMPACT_ATOMS: atom_id res chain seq x y z
N LEU A 1 -28.19 8.59 -22.38
CA LEU A 1 -28.20 9.23 -21.07
C LEU A 1 -26.76 9.24 -20.54
N THR A 2 -26.18 10.40 -20.29
CA THR A 2 -24.89 10.55 -19.59
C THR A 2 -25.17 10.64 -18.10
N LEU A 3 -24.38 9.94 -17.29
CA LEU A 3 -24.56 9.83 -15.84
C LEU A 3 -23.24 9.95 -15.13
N ASP A 4 -23.25 10.60 -13.96
CA ASP A 4 -22.15 10.66 -13.01
C ASP A 4 -22.72 10.76 -11.57
N VAL A 5 -21.99 10.23 -10.58
CA VAL A 5 -22.44 10.23 -9.18
C VAL A 5 -21.38 10.81 -8.25
N GLU A 6 -21.85 11.50 -7.22
CA GLU A 6 -21.02 12.01 -6.13
C GLU A 6 -21.38 11.34 -4.81
N ASN A 7 -20.38 10.89 -4.06
CA ASN A 7 -20.56 10.15 -2.82
C ASN A 7 -19.57 10.58 -1.74
N THR A 8 -19.86 10.26 -0.50
CA THR A 8 -18.94 10.44 0.61
C THR A 8 -17.81 9.41 0.57
N VAL A 9 -16.70 9.73 1.22
CA VAL A 9 -15.50 8.88 1.31
C VAL A 9 -15.09 8.73 2.75
N THR A 10 -15.05 7.50 3.24
CA THR A 10 -14.56 7.19 4.59
C THR A 10 -13.03 7.09 4.59
N LYS A 11 -12.41 7.76 5.56
CA LYS A 11 -10.95 7.69 5.78
C LYS A 11 -10.68 6.99 7.11
N ARG A 12 -9.96 5.86 7.08
CA ARG A 12 -9.61 5.06 8.26
C ARG A 12 -8.19 4.51 8.13
N ASP A 13 -7.36 4.68 9.14
CA ASP A 13 -5.96 4.19 9.17
C ASP A 13 -5.11 4.62 7.98
N GLY A 14 -5.31 5.85 7.49
CA GLY A 14 -4.61 6.39 6.32
C GLY A 14 -5.05 5.80 4.97
N LYS A 15 -6.11 5.00 4.95
CA LYS A 15 -6.74 4.46 3.73
C LYS A 15 -8.05 5.19 3.45
N MET A 16 -8.38 5.28 2.17
CA MET A 16 -9.65 5.81 1.68
C MET A 16 -10.52 4.65 1.20
N TYR A 17 -11.76 4.63 1.66
CA TYR A 17 -12.79 3.68 1.26
C TYR A 17 -13.81 4.44 0.44
N LEU A 18 -13.89 4.11 -0.84
CA LEU A 18 -14.68 4.82 -1.86
C LEU A 18 -15.93 4.03 -2.26
N ASP A 19 -15.97 2.76 -1.88
CA ASP A 19 -17.02 1.85 -2.33
C ASP A 19 -18.34 2.06 -1.58
N PRO A 20 -19.47 1.66 -2.19
CA PRO A 20 -20.80 1.81 -1.58
C PRO A 20 -21.05 0.82 -0.43
N PHE A 21 -20.17 -0.16 -0.19
CA PHE A 21 -20.32 -1.18 0.85
C PHE A 21 -19.79 -0.72 2.20
N GLU A 22 -19.02 0.38 2.25
CA GLU A 22 -18.59 0.99 3.50
C GLU A 22 -19.81 1.64 4.20
N PRO A 23 -20.18 1.22 5.43
CA PRO A 23 -21.42 1.67 6.07
C PRO A 23 -21.51 3.18 6.31
N ASP A 24 -20.38 3.86 6.40
CA ASP A 24 -20.31 5.31 6.61
C ASP A 24 -20.36 6.10 5.31
N ASN A 25 -20.32 5.43 4.15
CA ASN A 25 -20.43 6.08 2.85
C ASN A 25 -21.90 6.19 2.41
N ARG A 26 -22.20 7.26 1.69
CA ARG A 26 -23.53 7.51 1.13
C ARG A 26 -23.44 8.22 -0.22
N LEU A 27 -24.42 7.97 -1.05
CA LEU A 27 -24.65 8.72 -2.28
C LEU A 27 -25.09 10.15 -1.92
N VAL A 28 -24.46 11.15 -2.52
CA VAL A 28 -24.73 12.58 -2.25
C VAL A 28 -25.47 13.23 -3.41
N MET A 29 -25.00 13.01 -4.62
CA MET A 29 -25.65 13.53 -5.83
C MET A 29 -25.64 12.52 -6.96
N VAL A 30 -26.66 12.62 -7.82
CA VAL A 30 -26.73 11.93 -9.12
C VAL A 30 -26.99 12.96 -10.18
N GLY A 31 -26.15 13.04 -11.17
CA GLY A 31 -26.32 13.86 -12.35
C GLY A 31 -26.69 13.03 -13.57
N CYS A 32 -27.64 13.52 -14.35
CA CYS A 32 -28.08 12.92 -15.61
C CYS A 32 -28.18 13.98 -16.68
N LEU A 33 -27.61 13.72 -17.86
CA LEU A 33 -27.73 14.59 -19.04
C LEU A 33 -28.28 13.78 -20.21
N THR A 34 -29.40 14.24 -20.77
CA THR A 34 -30.02 13.60 -21.93
C THR A 34 -29.33 14.00 -23.23
N ASP A 35 -29.58 13.26 -24.28
CA ASP A 35 -29.16 13.59 -25.66
C ASP A 35 -29.83 14.85 -26.23
N THR A 36 -30.96 15.27 -25.63
CA THR A 36 -31.64 16.54 -25.96
C THR A 36 -31.05 17.75 -25.23
N GLY A 37 -30.08 17.52 -24.33
CA GLY A 37 -29.43 18.56 -23.55
C GLY A 37 -30.19 18.95 -22.26
N GLU A 38 -31.19 18.16 -21.86
CA GLU A 38 -31.87 18.34 -20.58
C GLU A 38 -31.02 17.76 -19.48
N GLU A 39 -30.70 18.58 -18.48
CA GLU A 39 -29.90 18.21 -17.33
C GLU A 39 -30.78 18.04 -16.09
N TYR A 40 -30.52 16.98 -15.33
CA TYR A 40 -31.18 16.65 -14.07
C TYR A 40 -30.11 16.40 -13.01
N LEU A 41 -30.14 17.19 -11.94
CA LEU A 41 -29.23 17.07 -10.81
C LEU A 41 -30.07 16.75 -9.56
N TYR A 42 -29.82 15.59 -8.98
CA TYR A 42 -30.53 15.08 -7.81
C TYR A 42 -29.60 15.11 -6.59
N ARG A 43 -30.03 15.75 -5.51
CA ARG A 43 -29.35 15.74 -4.21
C ARG A 43 -30.35 15.41 -3.11
N ASP A 44 -29.99 14.54 -2.18
CA ASP A 44 -30.78 14.10 -1.03
C ASP A 44 -32.12 13.42 -1.37
N ASN A 45 -32.71 13.68 -2.51
CA ASN A 45 -33.84 12.98 -3.07
C ASN A 45 -33.55 12.57 -4.51
N PHE A 46 -33.63 11.29 -4.77
CA PHE A 46 -33.30 10.68 -6.06
C PHE A 46 -34.56 10.21 -6.83
N ASP A 47 -35.76 10.73 -6.43
CA ASP A 47 -37.00 10.45 -7.15
C ASP A 47 -36.87 10.93 -8.61
N GLY A 48 -37.15 10.03 -9.53
CA GLY A 48 -36.99 10.32 -10.97
C GLY A 48 -35.76 9.73 -11.63
N VAL A 49 -34.70 9.41 -10.89
CA VAL A 49 -33.49 8.77 -11.46
C VAL A 49 -33.84 7.46 -12.17
N GLN A 50 -34.65 6.59 -11.52
CA GLN A 50 -35.07 5.33 -12.14
C GLN A 50 -35.82 5.55 -13.45
N ALA A 51 -36.69 6.55 -13.50
CA ALA A 51 -37.46 6.85 -14.71
C ALA A 51 -36.58 7.32 -15.89
N LEU A 52 -35.43 7.94 -15.61
CA LEU A 52 -34.44 8.29 -16.63
C LEU A 52 -33.65 7.07 -17.07
N LEU A 53 -33.24 6.21 -16.12
CA LEU A 53 -32.56 4.95 -16.40
C LEU A 53 -33.41 4.00 -17.25
N ASP A 54 -34.72 3.90 -16.94
CA ASP A 54 -35.66 3.06 -17.68
C ASP A 54 -35.87 3.50 -19.13
N LYS A 55 -35.66 4.78 -19.43
CA LYS A 55 -35.76 5.36 -20.77
C LYS A 55 -34.44 5.31 -21.52
N ALA A 56 -33.33 5.12 -20.83
CA ALA A 56 -32.02 5.18 -21.44
C ALA A 56 -31.78 3.98 -22.36
N THR A 57 -31.53 4.24 -23.64
CA THR A 57 -31.13 3.20 -24.61
C THR A 57 -29.67 2.79 -24.43
N ILE A 58 -28.85 3.70 -23.95
CA ILE A 58 -27.44 3.49 -23.57
C ILE A 58 -27.10 4.43 -22.42
N LEU A 59 -26.32 3.95 -21.46
CA LEU A 59 -25.78 4.77 -20.38
C LEU A 59 -24.33 5.11 -20.68
N ILE A 60 -24.00 6.40 -20.61
CA ILE A 60 -22.66 6.93 -20.86
C ILE A 60 -22.07 7.41 -19.53
N GLY A 61 -20.82 7.08 -19.28
CA GLY A 61 -20.11 7.56 -18.10
C GLY A 61 -18.61 7.50 -18.28
N HIS A 62 -17.87 7.98 -17.29
CA HIS A 62 -16.42 7.90 -17.27
C HIS A 62 -15.98 7.02 -16.08
N ASN A 63 -15.55 5.78 -16.32
CA ASN A 63 -15.39 4.74 -15.31
C ASN A 63 -16.74 4.29 -14.72
N ILE A 64 -17.71 4.07 -15.60
CA ILE A 64 -19.13 3.83 -15.30
C ILE A 64 -19.39 2.66 -14.34
N ALA A 65 -18.45 1.72 -14.21
CA ALA A 65 -18.56 0.62 -13.24
C ALA A 65 -18.71 1.13 -11.81
N TYR A 66 -18.07 2.25 -11.50
CA TYR A 66 -18.17 2.90 -10.19
C TYR A 66 -19.59 3.43 -9.94
N ASP A 67 -20.12 4.15 -10.89
CA ASP A 67 -21.48 4.73 -10.82
C ASP A 67 -22.55 3.64 -10.73
N LEU A 68 -22.42 2.60 -11.54
CA LEU A 68 -23.33 1.46 -11.52
C LEU A 68 -23.37 0.76 -10.16
N MET A 69 -22.24 0.56 -9.51
CA MET A 69 -22.18 -0.06 -8.18
C MET A 69 -22.91 0.79 -7.14
N TRP A 70 -22.75 2.13 -7.18
CA TRP A 70 -23.49 3.04 -6.32
C TRP A 70 -24.97 3.02 -6.58
N LEU A 71 -25.38 3.05 -7.86
CA LEU A 71 -26.78 2.98 -8.22
C LEU A 71 -27.43 1.67 -7.74
N TRP A 72 -26.79 0.52 -7.98
CA TRP A 72 -27.32 -0.78 -7.58
C TRP A 72 -27.42 -0.91 -6.05
N GLU A 73 -26.44 -0.44 -5.30
CA GLU A 73 -26.47 -0.48 -3.83
C GLU A 73 -27.56 0.43 -3.28
N CYS A 74 -27.84 1.57 -3.93
CA CYS A 74 -28.97 2.45 -3.60
C CYS A 74 -30.33 1.91 -4.09
N GLY A 75 -30.39 0.74 -4.72
CA GLY A 75 -31.62 0.06 -5.14
C GLY A 75 -32.09 0.42 -6.55
N PHE A 76 -31.35 1.24 -7.30
CA PHE A 76 -31.65 1.50 -8.70
C PHE A 76 -31.31 0.28 -9.57
N LYS A 77 -31.97 0.19 -10.72
CA LYS A 77 -31.81 -0.92 -11.66
C LYS A 77 -31.43 -0.40 -13.04
N TYR A 78 -30.41 -0.96 -13.62
CA TYR A 78 -30.03 -0.72 -15.00
C TYR A 78 -29.28 -1.95 -15.53
N ASP A 79 -29.82 -2.59 -16.53
CA ASP A 79 -29.25 -3.76 -17.22
C ASP A 79 -28.99 -3.49 -18.70
N GLY A 80 -29.09 -2.22 -19.11
CA GLY A 80 -28.88 -1.79 -20.49
C GLY A 80 -27.41 -1.73 -20.90
N PRO A 81 -27.14 -1.45 -22.17
CA PRO A 81 -25.78 -1.25 -22.67
C PRO A 81 -25.14 0.03 -22.09
N VAL A 82 -23.82 0.00 -21.93
CA VAL A 82 -23.06 1.16 -21.47
C VAL A 82 -22.00 1.57 -22.48
N PHE A 83 -21.63 2.84 -22.47
CA PHE A 83 -20.48 3.37 -23.17
C PHE A 83 -19.57 4.09 -22.14
N ASP A 84 -18.51 3.42 -21.76
CA ASP A 84 -17.52 3.95 -20.82
C ASP A 84 -16.45 4.72 -21.62
N THR A 85 -16.39 6.02 -21.43
CA THR A 85 -15.44 6.90 -22.13
C THR A 85 -13.99 6.63 -21.74
N MET A 86 -13.72 6.22 -20.50
CA MET A 86 -12.38 5.82 -20.04
C MET A 86 -11.90 4.56 -20.78
N LEU A 87 -12.76 3.56 -20.89
CA LEU A 87 -12.44 2.31 -21.58
C LEU A 87 -12.36 2.48 -23.11
N ALA A 88 -13.22 3.32 -23.67
CA ALA A 88 -13.14 3.67 -25.10
C ALA A 88 -11.81 4.35 -25.43
N GLU A 89 -11.38 5.30 -24.63
CA GLU A 89 -10.07 5.95 -24.78
C GLU A 89 -8.93 4.96 -24.59
N TYR A 90 -9.00 4.07 -23.61
CA TYR A 90 -7.99 3.02 -23.43
C TYR A 90 -7.80 2.15 -24.66
N VAL A 91 -8.89 1.75 -25.31
CA VAL A 91 -8.85 0.95 -26.56
C VAL A 91 -8.26 1.76 -27.71
N ILE A 92 -8.66 3.04 -27.86
CA ILE A 92 -8.16 3.94 -28.90
C ILE A 92 -6.65 4.19 -28.76
N GLN A 93 -6.15 4.27 -27.55
CA GLN A 93 -4.71 4.47 -27.29
C GLN A 93 -3.82 3.30 -27.72
N ARG A 94 -4.36 2.11 -27.93
CA ARG A 94 -3.60 0.94 -28.41
C ARG A 94 -2.30 0.70 -27.61
N GLY A 95 -2.34 0.85 -26.30
CA GLY A 95 -1.19 0.60 -25.40
C GLY A 95 -0.21 1.76 -25.20
N GLN A 96 -0.50 2.95 -25.65
CA GLN A 96 0.35 4.15 -25.43
C GLN A 96 0.43 4.60 -23.96
N LYS A 97 -0.46 4.08 -23.09
CA LYS A 97 -0.45 4.30 -21.62
C LYS A 97 -0.50 5.77 -21.21
N GLN A 98 -1.25 6.59 -21.93
CA GLN A 98 -1.50 7.96 -21.52
C GLN A 98 -2.52 7.99 -20.37
N PRO A 99 -2.54 9.07 -19.56
CA PRO A 99 -3.52 9.21 -18.47
C PRO A 99 -4.96 9.13 -18.99
N LEU A 100 -5.83 8.47 -18.21
CA LEU A 100 -7.21 8.17 -18.57
C LEU A 100 -8.25 8.92 -17.72
N SER A 101 -7.83 9.79 -16.78
CA SER A 101 -8.80 10.61 -16.04
C SER A 101 -9.61 11.51 -17.00
N LEU A 102 -10.84 11.84 -16.63
CA LEU A 102 -11.72 12.70 -17.43
C LEU A 102 -11.01 14.02 -17.80
N GLU A 103 -10.36 14.65 -16.81
CA GLU A 103 -9.55 15.86 -17.03
C GLU A 103 -8.45 15.67 -18.09
N ALA A 104 -7.71 14.56 -18.01
CA ALA A 104 -6.62 14.29 -18.96
C ALA A 104 -7.15 14.00 -20.37
N CYS A 105 -8.27 13.29 -20.47
CA CYS A 105 -8.94 13.02 -21.74
C CYS A 105 -9.52 14.29 -22.33
N ALA A 106 -10.22 15.08 -21.54
CA ALA A 106 -10.81 16.34 -21.97
C ALA A 106 -9.74 17.34 -22.45
N ASN A 107 -8.63 17.48 -21.73
CA ASN A 107 -7.49 18.30 -22.16
C ASN A 107 -6.87 17.81 -23.48
N ARG A 108 -6.79 16.48 -23.67
CA ARG A 108 -6.25 15.89 -24.91
C ARG A 108 -7.08 16.21 -26.14
N TYR A 109 -8.38 16.31 -25.95
CA TYR A 109 -9.34 16.59 -27.02
C TYR A 109 -9.82 18.05 -27.04
N GLU A 110 -9.18 18.91 -26.23
CA GLU A 110 -9.49 20.36 -26.14
C GLU A 110 -10.95 20.63 -25.79
N LEU A 111 -11.54 19.77 -24.92
CA LEU A 111 -12.90 19.93 -24.44
C LEU A 111 -12.97 20.95 -23.29
N ASP A 112 -14.15 21.50 -23.05
CA ASP A 112 -14.35 22.54 -22.05
C ASP A 112 -14.41 21.94 -20.63
N THR A 113 -13.36 22.13 -19.81
CA THR A 113 -13.21 21.54 -18.45
C THR A 113 -12.98 22.58 -17.35
N LYS A 114 -13.54 23.75 -17.46
CA LYS A 114 -13.09 24.97 -16.76
C LYS A 114 -13.20 25.05 -15.24
N LYS A 115 -13.68 24.06 -14.46
CA LYS A 115 -13.99 24.27 -13.03
C LYS A 115 -13.48 23.25 -12.01
N GLN A 116 -12.51 22.44 -12.34
CA GLN A 116 -12.01 21.40 -11.41
C GLN A 116 -11.20 21.92 -10.22
N ASP A 117 -10.74 23.15 -10.22
CA ASP A 117 -9.84 23.62 -9.15
C ASP A 117 -10.57 23.91 -7.82
N THR A 118 -11.84 24.25 -7.85
CA THR A 118 -12.61 24.61 -6.64
C THR A 118 -12.77 23.41 -5.69
N LEU A 119 -13.17 22.25 -6.20
CA LEU A 119 -13.33 21.04 -5.34
C LEU A 119 -12.00 20.50 -4.83
N LYS A 120 -10.92 20.62 -5.60
CA LYS A 120 -9.57 20.22 -5.16
C LYS A 120 -9.12 20.96 -3.90
N GLU A 121 -9.57 22.21 -3.70
CA GLU A 121 -9.27 22.97 -2.49
C GLU A 121 -10.04 22.44 -1.28
N TYR A 122 -11.33 22.11 -1.43
CA TYR A 122 -12.13 21.48 -0.37
C TYR A 122 -11.51 20.15 0.08
N PHE A 123 -11.13 19.27 -0.86
CA PHE A 123 -10.50 17.99 -0.56
C PHE A 123 -9.14 18.12 0.13
N LYS A 124 -8.34 19.15 -0.23
CA LYS A 124 -7.08 19.46 0.48
C LYS A 124 -7.31 19.89 1.91
N GLN A 125 -8.41 20.57 2.19
CA GLN A 125 -8.81 20.99 3.53
C GLN A 125 -9.46 19.85 4.33
N GLY A 126 -9.73 18.70 3.70
CA GLY A 126 -10.35 17.54 4.32
C GLY A 126 -11.87 17.62 4.42
N VAL A 127 -12.50 18.55 3.71
CA VAL A 127 -13.96 18.71 3.63
C VAL A 127 -14.55 17.52 2.87
N GLY A 128 -15.62 16.91 3.41
CA GLY A 128 -16.36 15.83 2.78
C GLY A 128 -17.22 16.34 1.62
N VAL A 129 -17.53 15.47 0.66
CA VAL A 129 -18.38 15.82 -0.50
C VAL A 129 -19.75 16.33 -0.07
N ASP A 130 -20.31 15.76 0.99
CA ASP A 130 -21.60 16.14 1.57
C ASP A 130 -21.59 17.50 2.31
N GLU A 131 -20.40 17.99 2.69
CA GLU A 131 -20.19 19.29 3.32
C GLU A 131 -19.97 20.44 2.31
N ILE A 132 -19.75 20.10 1.03
CA ILE A 132 -19.58 21.09 -0.04
C ILE A 132 -20.91 21.81 -0.31
N PRO A 133 -20.89 23.15 -0.51
CA PRO A 133 -22.09 23.91 -0.87
C PRO A 133 -22.82 23.29 -2.07
N PRO A 134 -24.18 23.16 -2.00
CA PRO A 134 -24.93 22.49 -3.06
C PRO A 134 -24.71 23.07 -4.45
N ASP A 135 -24.63 24.38 -4.55
CA ASP A 135 -24.46 25.08 -5.83
C ASP A 135 -23.11 24.78 -6.45
N GLU A 136 -22.03 24.74 -5.64
CA GLU A 136 -20.67 24.45 -6.12
C GLU A 136 -20.51 22.98 -6.54
N LEU A 137 -21.10 22.06 -5.78
CA LEU A 137 -21.09 20.64 -6.13
C LEU A 137 -21.93 20.38 -7.39
N SER A 138 -23.09 21.05 -7.53
CA SER A 138 -23.93 20.96 -8.72
C SER A 138 -23.22 21.48 -9.96
N GLU A 139 -22.51 22.61 -9.85
CA GLU A 139 -21.74 23.19 -10.94
C GLU A 139 -20.59 22.27 -11.39
N TYR A 140 -19.95 21.60 -10.42
CA TYR A 140 -18.91 20.61 -10.70
C TYR A 140 -19.48 19.39 -11.44
N LEU A 141 -20.53 18.78 -10.88
CA LEU A 141 -21.17 17.59 -11.47
C LEU A 141 -21.71 17.89 -12.88
N SER A 142 -22.33 19.06 -13.08
CA SER A 142 -22.75 19.54 -14.41
C SER A 142 -21.58 19.61 -15.39
N ALA A 143 -20.46 20.16 -14.98
CA ALA A 143 -19.28 20.24 -15.83
C ALA A 143 -18.73 18.86 -16.22
N ASP A 144 -18.72 17.91 -15.28
CA ASP A 144 -18.25 16.53 -15.53
C ASP A 144 -19.21 15.77 -16.46
N LEU A 145 -20.53 15.97 -16.34
CA LEU A 145 -21.54 15.43 -17.26
C LEU A 145 -21.31 15.93 -18.69
N HIS A 146 -21.18 17.24 -18.85
CA HIS A 146 -20.96 17.84 -20.17
C HIS A 146 -19.63 17.42 -20.78
N ALA A 147 -18.55 17.38 -20.00
CA ALA A 147 -17.26 16.89 -20.44
C ALA A 147 -17.32 15.42 -20.87
N THR A 148 -18.01 14.58 -20.12
CA THR A 148 -18.21 13.16 -20.42
C THR A 148 -19.01 12.96 -21.70
N GLN A 149 -20.10 13.73 -21.89
CA GLN A 149 -20.90 13.70 -23.11
C GLN A 149 -20.08 14.11 -24.33
N GLN A 150 -19.41 15.25 -24.27
CA GLN A 150 -18.54 15.73 -25.36
C GLN A 150 -17.42 14.72 -25.69
N LEU A 151 -16.79 14.16 -24.65
CA LEU A 151 -15.78 13.13 -24.81
C LEU A 151 -16.35 11.90 -25.51
N SER A 152 -17.56 11.46 -25.15
CA SER A 152 -18.22 10.31 -25.77
C SER A 152 -18.44 10.55 -27.27
N ASP A 153 -18.89 11.74 -27.66
CA ASP A 153 -19.12 12.10 -29.07
C ASP A 153 -17.82 12.07 -29.88
N VAL A 154 -16.76 12.63 -29.34
CA VAL A 154 -15.43 12.62 -29.98
C VAL A 154 -14.89 11.20 -30.13
N LEU A 155 -14.96 10.39 -29.06
CA LEU A 155 -14.46 9.01 -29.08
C LEU A 155 -15.28 8.12 -30.02
N TYR A 156 -16.61 8.28 -30.01
CA TYR A 156 -17.50 7.57 -30.91
C TYR A 156 -17.19 7.90 -32.37
N GLY A 157 -17.03 9.18 -32.71
CA GLY A 157 -16.61 9.62 -34.04
C GLY A 157 -15.27 9.05 -34.47
N LYS A 158 -14.29 9.00 -33.55
CA LYS A 158 -12.98 8.37 -33.82
C LYS A 158 -13.09 6.87 -34.06
N LEU A 159 -13.88 6.16 -33.28
CA LEU A 159 -14.10 4.72 -33.45
C LEU A 159 -14.74 4.39 -34.80
N LEU A 160 -15.69 5.19 -35.27
CA LEU A 160 -16.32 5.01 -36.57
C LEU A 160 -15.36 5.26 -37.75
N THR A 161 -14.43 6.21 -37.60
CA THR A 161 -13.54 6.62 -38.70
C THR A 161 -12.21 5.87 -38.75
N THR A 162 -11.78 5.26 -37.63
CA THR A 162 -10.45 4.66 -37.54
C THR A 162 -10.44 3.19 -37.97
N ASP A 163 -11.24 2.34 -37.32
CA ASP A 163 -11.30 0.90 -37.56
C ASP A 163 -12.55 0.31 -36.89
N SER A 164 -13.44 -0.31 -37.64
CA SER A 164 -14.66 -0.94 -37.12
C SER A 164 -14.40 -1.96 -36.01
N LYS A 165 -13.26 -2.66 -36.06
CA LYS A 165 -12.86 -3.63 -35.02
C LYS A 165 -12.59 -2.97 -33.66
N LEU A 166 -12.18 -1.71 -33.63
CA LEU A 166 -12.03 -1.00 -32.37
C LEU A 166 -13.38 -0.79 -31.66
N MET A 167 -14.43 -0.52 -32.42
CA MET A 167 -15.79 -0.41 -31.88
C MET A 167 -16.23 -1.76 -31.26
N GLU A 168 -15.97 -2.86 -31.95
CA GLU A 168 -16.26 -4.21 -31.42
C GLU A 168 -15.48 -4.47 -30.10
N CYS A 169 -14.20 -4.05 -30.04
CA CYS A 169 -13.39 -4.15 -28.83
C CYS A 169 -13.97 -3.29 -27.69
N VAL A 170 -14.42 -2.07 -27.97
CA VAL A 170 -15.04 -1.20 -26.95
C VAL A 170 -16.33 -1.83 -26.44
N VAL A 171 -17.20 -2.31 -27.31
CA VAL A 171 -18.45 -2.98 -26.93
C VAL A 171 -18.16 -4.20 -26.04
N LEU A 172 -17.19 -5.03 -26.41
CA LEU A 172 -16.79 -6.20 -25.62
C LEU A 172 -16.22 -5.76 -24.25
N THR A 173 -15.34 -4.77 -24.23
CA THR A 173 -14.72 -4.27 -23.01
C THR A 173 -15.77 -3.69 -22.05
N ASN A 174 -16.74 -2.96 -22.56
CA ASN A 174 -17.85 -2.42 -21.75
C ASN A 174 -18.71 -3.55 -21.16
N ARG A 175 -19.03 -4.58 -21.93
CA ARG A 175 -19.76 -5.76 -21.42
C ARG A 175 -18.99 -6.48 -20.30
N VAL A 176 -17.68 -6.64 -20.47
CA VAL A 176 -16.80 -7.21 -19.44
C VAL A 176 -16.78 -6.30 -18.20
N CYS A 177 -16.71 -4.99 -18.38
CA CYS A 177 -16.73 -4.01 -17.30
C CYS A 177 -18.01 -4.15 -16.44
N VAL A 178 -19.17 -4.16 -17.07
CA VAL A 178 -20.47 -4.37 -16.37
C VAL A 178 -20.50 -5.71 -15.65
N THR A 179 -20.03 -6.78 -16.31
CA THR A 179 -19.94 -8.12 -15.68
C THR A 179 -19.04 -8.10 -14.44
N LEU A 180 -17.89 -7.44 -14.51
CA LEU A 180 -16.99 -7.28 -13.38
C LEU A 180 -17.62 -6.43 -12.26
N ALA A 181 -18.33 -5.36 -12.61
CA ALA A 181 -19.06 -4.56 -11.64
C ALA A 181 -20.13 -5.40 -10.90
N HIS A 182 -20.87 -6.26 -11.59
CA HIS A 182 -21.81 -7.20 -10.97
C HIS A 182 -21.12 -8.21 -10.05
N ILE A 183 -19.97 -8.75 -10.46
CA ILE A 183 -19.17 -9.66 -9.61
C ILE A 183 -18.74 -8.93 -8.34
N TYR A 184 -18.28 -7.69 -8.48
CA TYR A 184 -17.87 -6.85 -7.35
C TYR A 184 -19.05 -6.54 -6.42
N HIS A 185 -20.18 -6.14 -6.98
CA HIS A 185 -21.38 -5.81 -6.22
C HIS A 185 -21.95 -7.04 -5.49
N THR A 186 -21.97 -8.20 -6.14
CA THR A 186 -22.44 -9.45 -5.53
C THR A 186 -21.51 -9.95 -4.45
N GLY A 187 -20.18 -9.76 -4.64
CA GLY A 187 -19.15 -10.29 -3.76
C GLY A 187 -19.14 -11.82 -3.70
N PHE A 188 -18.57 -12.35 -2.65
CA PHE A 188 -18.59 -13.79 -2.36
C PHE A 188 -18.76 -14.02 -0.85
N ALA A 189 -19.43 -15.10 -0.53
CA ALA A 189 -19.66 -15.49 0.86
C ALA A 189 -18.36 -15.94 1.53
N VAL A 190 -18.06 -15.38 2.69
CA VAL A 190 -16.92 -15.73 3.52
C VAL A 190 -17.41 -16.36 4.82
N ASP A 191 -16.96 -17.57 5.12
CA ASP A 191 -17.15 -18.17 6.44
C ASP A 191 -16.18 -17.48 7.42
N VAL A 192 -16.69 -16.49 8.14
CA VAL A 192 -15.91 -15.69 9.10
C VAL A 192 -15.33 -16.58 10.21
N SER A 193 -16.08 -17.58 10.69
CA SER A 193 -15.61 -18.47 11.75
C SER A 193 -14.41 -19.28 11.26
N LYS A 194 -14.49 -19.79 10.05
CA LYS A 194 -13.38 -20.54 9.43
C LYS A 194 -12.19 -19.65 9.14
N LEU A 195 -12.43 -18.41 8.69
CA LEU A 195 -11.37 -17.43 8.46
C LEU A 195 -10.60 -17.13 9.76
N GLU A 196 -11.30 -16.91 10.87
CA GLU A 196 -10.67 -16.66 12.17
C GLU A 196 -9.90 -17.88 12.70
N GLU A 197 -10.42 -19.09 12.51
CA GLU A 197 -9.72 -20.32 12.85
C GLU A 197 -8.39 -20.43 12.08
N VAL A 198 -8.43 -20.23 10.77
CA VAL A 198 -7.26 -20.27 9.88
C VAL A 198 -6.28 -19.16 10.22
N ARG A 199 -6.77 -17.96 10.50
CA ARG A 199 -5.93 -16.83 10.95
C ARG A 199 -5.18 -17.19 12.22
N PHE A 200 -5.87 -17.74 13.21
CA PHE A 200 -5.25 -18.14 14.47
C PHE A 200 -4.18 -19.23 14.27
N GLN A 201 -4.44 -20.21 13.39
CA GLN A 201 -3.46 -21.25 13.05
C GLN A 201 -2.20 -20.65 12.45
N PHE A 202 -2.34 -19.77 11.42
CA PHE A 202 -1.20 -19.12 10.78
C PHE A 202 -0.44 -18.19 11.73
N GLU A 203 -1.12 -17.44 12.58
CA GLU A 203 -0.47 -16.60 13.59
C GLU A 203 0.35 -17.42 14.58
N THR A 204 -0.18 -18.59 14.99
CA THR A 204 0.51 -19.50 15.88
C THR A 204 1.76 -20.09 15.22
N GLU A 205 1.62 -20.62 14.00
CA GLU A 205 2.75 -21.15 13.24
C GLU A 205 3.82 -20.09 12.96
N LYS A 206 3.40 -18.87 12.63
CA LYS A 206 4.30 -17.73 12.46
C LYS A 206 5.10 -17.46 13.73
N GLN A 207 4.44 -17.35 14.88
CA GLN A 207 5.09 -17.08 16.15
C GLN A 207 6.08 -18.20 16.54
N GLU A 208 5.71 -19.45 16.33
CA GLU A 208 6.60 -20.58 16.60
C GLU A 208 7.81 -20.58 15.67
N THR A 209 7.59 -20.30 14.39
CA THR A 209 8.67 -20.22 13.41
C THR A 209 9.61 -19.05 13.72
N GLU A 210 9.08 -17.87 14.06
CA GLU A 210 9.89 -16.73 14.49
C GLU A 210 10.72 -17.04 15.73
N LYS A 211 10.16 -17.72 16.72
CA LYS A 211 10.91 -18.16 17.92
C LYS A 211 12.04 -19.13 17.56
N ARG A 212 11.77 -20.11 16.70
CA ARG A 212 12.80 -21.06 16.22
C ARG A 212 13.92 -20.34 15.47
N LEU A 213 13.57 -19.43 14.57
CA LEU A 213 14.51 -18.61 13.83
C LEU A 213 15.38 -17.74 14.73
N GLN A 214 14.78 -17.07 15.70
CA GLN A 214 15.52 -16.25 16.66
C GLN A 214 16.54 -17.07 17.46
N ILE A 215 16.20 -18.28 17.87
CA ILE A 215 17.14 -19.19 18.55
C ILE A 215 18.29 -19.55 17.61
N GLN A 216 18.00 -19.92 16.37
CA GLN A 216 19.03 -20.26 15.39
C GLN A 216 19.94 -19.07 15.07
N ILE A 217 19.35 -17.88 14.86
CA ILE A 217 20.11 -16.65 14.64
C ILE A 217 20.97 -16.32 15.86
N ARG A 218 20.46 -16.49 17.06
CA ARG A 218 21.25 -16.28 18.28
C ARG A 218 22.45 -17.23 18.36
N ASN A 219 22.30 -18.48 17.92
CA ASN A 219 23.41 -19.45 17.85
C ASN A 219 24.49 -19.00 16.82
N ILE A 220 24.11 -18.29 15.76
CA ILE A 220 24.98 -17.83 14.69
C ILE A 220 25.59 -16.45 15.01
N MET A 221 24.76 -15.52 15.48
CA MET A 221 25.11 -14.11 15.67
C MET A 221 25.44 -13.74 17.13
N GLY A 222 25.23 -14.68 18.07
CA GLY A 222 25.24 -14.37 19.50
C GLY A 222 24.03 -13.54 19.90
N ASP A 223 24.21 -12.67 20.88
CA ASP A 223 23.14 -11.78 21.36
C ASP A 223 22.89 -10.56 20.46
N THR A 224 23.45 -10.54 19.25
CA THR A 224 23.24 -9.45 18.30
C THR A 224 21.76 -9.39 17.91
N PRO A 225 21.06 -8.27 18.15
CA PRO A 225 19.66 -8.15 17.75
C PRO A 225 19.58 -8.04 16.23
N ILE A 226 18.84 -8.93 15.61
CA ILE A 226 18.64 -8.97 14.15
C ILE A 226 17.16 -8.77 13.85
N ASN A 227 16.87 -7.78 13.01
CA ASN A 227 15.53 -7.60 12.44
C ASN A 227 15.41 -8.47 11.18
N LEU A 228 14.59 -9.53 11.27
CA LEU A 228 14.36 -10.48 10.18
C LEU A 228 13.72 -9.83 8.94
N ASN A 229 13.00 -8.73 9.12
CA ASN A 229 12.37 -7.98 8.03
C ASN A 229 13.33 -6.98 7.34
N SER A 230 14.59 -6.89 7.79
CA SER A 230 15.60 -6.01 7.20
C SER A 230 16.52 -6.80 6.25
N PRO A 231 16.43 -6.61 4.92
CA PRO A 231 17.32 -7.27 3.97
C PRO A 231 18.81 -6.99 4.25
N GLU A 232 19.14 -5.79 4.74
CA GLU A 232 20.49 -5.43 5.13
C GLU A 232 20.96 -6.26 6.31
N GLN A 233 20.19 -6.36 7.39
CA GLN A 233 20.55 -7.14 8.57
C GLN A 233 20.60 -8.64 8.26
N MET A 234 19.72 -9.13 7.40
CA MET A 234 19.78 -10.51 6.90
C MET A 234 21.09 -10.77 6.12
N SER A 235 21.59 -9.77 5.37
CA SER A 235 22.89 -9.90 4.69
C SER A 235 24.05 -10.07 5.67
N TRP A 236 23.95 -9.54 6.88
CA TRP A 236 24.96 -9.76 7.93
C TRP A 236 24.95 -11.20 8.43
N VAL A 237 23.76 -11.77 8.60
CA VAL A 237 23.62 -13.18 8.99
C VAL A 237 24.17 -14.12 7.91
N ILE A 238 23.79 -13.87 6.65
CA ILE A 238 24.10 -14.78 5.55
C ILE A 238 25.57 -14.63 5.11
N TYR A 239 26.03 -13.41 4.89
CA TYR A 239 27.33 -13.14 4.30
C TYR A 239 28.40 -12.74 5.33
N SER A 240 28.05 -12.69 6.61
CA SER A 240 28.93 -12.18 7.67
C SER A 240 29.48 -10.77 7.37
N ARG A 241 28.72 -9.96 6.60
CA ARG A 241 29.11 -8.61 6.21
C ARG A 241 29.08 -7.68 7.42
N LYS A 242 30.04 -6.78 7.47
CA LYS A 242 29.94 -5.63 8.37
C LYS A 242 28.98 -4.58 7.78
N PRO A 243 28.20 -3.88 8.61
CA PRO A 243 27.48 -2.70 8.20
C PRO A 243 28.43 -1.69 7.55
N HIS A 244 28.00 -1.06 6.46
CA HIS A 244 28.80 -0.03 5.79
C HIS A 244 29.00 1.20 6.68
N ASP A 245 27.99 1.53 7.46
CA ASP A 245 28.02 2.65 8.39
C ASP A 245 28.42 2.18 9.79
N LYS A 246 29.64 2.55 10.21
CA LYS A 246 30.17 2.26 11.53
C LYS A 246 29.32 2.91 12.65
N THR A 247 28.71 4.04 12.36
CA THR A 247 27.84 4.76 13.29
C THR A 247 26.52 4.01 13.46
N MET A 248 25.95 3.52 12.36
CA MET A 248 24.74 2.71 12.36
C MET A 248 24.95 1.37 13.09
N TRP A 249 26.08 0.72 12.90
CA TRP A 249 26.45 -0.45 13.68
C TRP A 249 26.52 -0.15 15.18
N ALA A 250 27.27 0.88 15.56
CA ALA A 250 27.42 1.27 16.96
C ALA A 250 26.06 1.62 17.60
N ASN A 251 25.21 2.32 16.87
CA ASN A 251 23.88 2.72 17.36
C ASN A 251 22.87 1.56 17.41
N SER A 252 22.96 0.63 16.46
CA SER A 252 22.00 -0.48 16.36
C SER A 252 22.33 -1.67 17.26
N PHE A 253 23.62 -1.98 17.46
CA PHE A 253 24.05 -3.20 18.13
C PHE A 253 24.88 -2.97 19.39
N THR A 254 25.64 -1.88 19.42
CA THR A 254 26.52 -1.55 20.55
C THR A 254 26.47 -0.07 20.84
N PRO A 255 25.30 0.50 21.16
CA PRO A 255 25.17 1.94 21.34
C PRO A 255 26.21 2.52 22.31
N TYR A 256 26.82 1.68 23.14
CA TYR A 256 27.80 2.08 24.16
C TYR A 256 28.97 1.10 24.30
N MET A 257 29.38 0.51 23.19
CA MET A 257 30.69 -0.12 23.17
C MET A 257 31.73 0.96 23.42
N ASP A 258 32.64 0.71 24.37
CA ASP A 258 33.81 1.56 24.55
C ASP A 258 34.47 1.78 23.19
N LYS A 259 34.75 3.07 22.87
CA LYS A 259 35.23 3.50 21.57
C LYS A 259 36.59 2.84 21.20
N VAL A 260 37.39 2.51 22.19
CA VAL A 260 38.67 1.81 22.02
C VAL A 260 38.41 0.36 21.64
N SER A 261 37.58 -0.35 22.38
CA SER A 261 37.21 -1.75 22.09
C SER A 261 36.51 -1.90 20.74
N TYR A 262 35.69 -0.92 20.35
CA TYR A 262 35.07 -0.88 19.03
C TYR A 262 36.10 -0.70 17.92
N ASN A 263 36.97 0.29 18.04
CA ASN A 263 38.02 0.56 17.06
C ASN A 263 39.00 -0.60 16.93
N ASP A 264 39.39 -1.22 18.02
CA ASP A 264 40.25 -2.43 18.04
C ASP A 264 39.60 -3.61 17.31
N THR A 265 38.32 -3.85 17.52
CA THR A 265 37.60 -4.94 16.88
C THR A 265 37.39 -4.67 15.39
N VAL A 266 37.17 -3.41 15.02
CA VAL A 266 36.98 -2.98 13.63
C VAL A 266 38.30 -2.91 12.86
N SER A 267 39.41 -2.57 13.51
CA SER A 267 40.70 -2.44 12.84
C SER A 267 41.41 -3.77 12.59
N ARG A 268 41.20 -4.77 13.46
CA ARG A 268 41.89 -6.08 13.34
C ARG A 268 41.46 -6.94 12.15
N ASN A 269 40.19 -6.78 11.67
CA ASN A 269 39.68 -7.49 10.49
C ASN A 269 38.64 -6.63 9.79
N SER A 270 39.00 -6.06 8.65
CA SER A 270 38.18 -5.07 7.96
C SER A 270 36.80 -5.57 7.52
N ASP A 271 36.63 -6.89 7.29
CA ASP A 271 35.41 -7.43 6.63
C ASP A 271 34.66 -8.48 7.44
N ILE A 272 35.12 -8.83 8.64
CA ILE A 272 34.55 -9.91 9.44
C ILE A 272 33.67 -9.35 10.56
N LEU A 273 32.43 -9.86 10.65
CA LEU A 273 31.50 -9.56 11.73
C LEU A 273 31.72 -10.54 12.90
N TYR A 274 31.77 -10.01 14.12
CA TYR A 274 31.91 -10.82 15.33
C TYR A 274 30.57 -10.94 16.05
N ARG A 275 30.32 -12.08 16.72
CA ARG A 275 29.17 -12.25 17.61
C ARG A 275 29.21 -11.21 18.70
N THR A 276 28.04 -10.78 19.15
CA THR A 276 27.95 -9.91 20.32
C THR A 276 27.44 -10.70 21.53
N LYS A 277 27.84 -10.23 22.72
CA LYS A 277 27.35 -10.71 23.99
C LYS A 277 26.66 -9.55 24.72
N ALA A 278 25.41 -9.77 25.14
CA ALA A 278 24.70 -8.81 25.95
C ALA A 278 25.24 -8.80 27.38
N VAL A 279 25.55 -7.61 27.88
CA VAL A 279 25.98 -7.39 29.27
C VAL A 279 25.08 -6.34 29.88
N SER A 280 24.64 -6.54 31.12
CA SER A 280 23.81 -5.57 31.85
C SER A 280 24.48 -4.19 31.87
N CYS A 281 23.73 -3.15 31.54
CA CYS A 281 24.19 -1.78 31.59
C CYS A 281 24.48 -1.39 33.04
N ARG A 282 25.70 -0.94 33.31
CA ARG A 282 26.13 -0.55 34.67
C ARG A 282 25.42 0.72 35.16
N GLU A 283 25.11 1.65 34.25
CA GLU A 283 24.45 2.93 34.61
C GLU A 283 23.02 2.76 35.11
N CYS A 284 22.27 1.83 34.56
CA CYS A 284 20.88 1.56 34.95
C CYS A 284 20.69 0.19 35.62
N ASN A 285 21.74 -0.55 35.88
CA ASN A 285 21.71 -1.89 36.45
C ASN A 285 20.74 -2.83 35.72
N GLY A 286 20.70 -2.75 34.38
CA GLY A 286 19.83 -3.61 33.56
C GLY A 286 18.39 -3.14 33.40
N THR A 287 17.98 -2.04 34.04
CA THR A 287 16.57 -1.59 34.03
C THR A 287 16.18 -0.80 32.77
N GLY A 288 17.15 -0.28 32.03
CA GLY A 288 16.90 0.61 30.89
C GLY A 288 16.49 2.02 31.29
N GLN A 289 16.32 2.29 32.57
CA GLN A 289 15.83 3.58 33.09
C GLN A 289 16.73 4.10 34.22
N ILE A 290 16.87 5.42 34.31
CA ILE A 290 17.65 6.09 35.36
C ILE A 290 16.77 7.14 36.00
N ARG A 291 16.84 7.25 37.36
CA ARG A 291 16.30 8.39 38.12
C ARG A 291 17.43 9.36 38.41
N LYS A 292 17.25 10.63 38.04
CA LYS A 292 18.19 11.67 38.41
C LYS A 292 18.08 11.93 39.91
N VAL A 293 19.23 12.24 40.52
CA VAL A 293 19.33 12.64 41.93
C VAL A 293 19.24 14.17 42.04
N ARG A 294 18.42 14.67 42.90
CA ARG A 294 18.34 16.13 43.23
C ARG A 294 19.56 16.57 44.01
N LYS A 295 19.84 17.86 44.02
CA LYS A 295 20.97 18.43 44.79
C LYS A 295 20.93 18.11 46.30
N ASN A 296 19.75 17.83 46.85
CA ASN A 296 19.54 17.40 48.23
C ASN A 296 19.63 15.88 48.48
N GLY A 297 20.09 15.11 47.47
CA GLY A 297 20.24 13.67 47.57
C GLY A 297 18.96 12.83 47.32
N THR A 298 17.79 13.48 47.14
CA THR A 298 16.54 12.74 46.86
C THR A 298 16.38 12.40 45.36
N LEU A 299 15.74 11.27 45.03
CA LEU A 299 15.49 10.90 43.67
C LEU A 299 14.29 11.66 43.09
N TYR A 300 14.37 12.01 41.79
CA TYR A 300 13.18 12.51 41.08
C TYR A 300 12.14 11.38 40.95
N THR A 301 10.87 11.74 40.95
CA THR A 301 9.75 10.79 40.72
C THR A 301 9.72 10.29 39.28
N VAL A 302 10.22 11.09 38.33
CA VAL A 302 10.23 10.75 36.90
C VAL A 302 11.46 9.93 36.56
N THR A 303 11.27 8.83 35.86
CA THR A 303 12.33 8.00 35.26
C THR A 303 12.68 8.52 33.87
N ASN A 304 13.96 8.63 33.58
CA ASN A 304 14.46 8.95 32.23
C ASN A 304 15.00 7.70 31.55
N LYS A 305 14.94 7.68 30.24
CA LYS A 305 15.60 6.62 29.45
C LYS A 305 17.11 6.63 29.75
N CYS A 306 17.67 5.47 30.01
CA CYS A 306 19.11 5.33 30.15
C CYS A 306 19.78 5.56 28.81
N ILE A 307 20.50 6.67 28.67
CA ILE A 307 21.18 7.02 27.43
C ILE A 307 22.24 5.96 27.05
N PRO A 308 23.13 5.50 27.96
CA PRO A 308 24.15 4.52 27.66
C PRO A 308 23.68 3.20 27.04
N CYS A 309 22.50 2.73 27.30
CA CYS A 309 21.96 1.51 26.70
C CYS A 309 20.73 1.74 25.84
N SER A 310 20.42 2.99 25.49
CA SER A 310 19.22 3.38 24.73
C SER A 310 17.93 2.76 25.27
N ALA A 311 17.83 2.71 26.61
CA ALA A 311 16.70 2.12 27.34
C ALA A 311 16.55 0.59 27.23
N SER A 312 17.49 -0.13 26.58
CA SER A 312 17.45 -1.61 26.47
C SER A 312 17.82 -2.34 27.76
N GLY A 313 18.50 -1.68 28.69
CA GLY A 313 19.08 -2.31 29.88
C GLY A 313 20.40 -3.06 29.64
N TYR A 314 20.77 -3.27 28.39
CA TYR A 314 21.94 -4.07 28.00
C TYR A 314 22.88 -3.29 27.07
N ILE A 315 24.16 -3.64 27.15
CA ILE A 315 25.21 -3.17 26.23
C ILE A 315 25.74 -4.42 25.51
N PHE A 316 25.87 -4.33 24.19
CA PHE A 316 26.39 -5.42 23.37
C PHE A 316 27.91 -5.27 23.21
N LYS A 317 28.67 -6.26 23.70
CA LYS A 317 30.13 -6.30 23.55
C LYS A 317 30.53 -7.34 22.51
N PRO A 318 31.54 -7.09 21.66
CA PRO A 318 32.00 -8.09 20.72
C PRO A 318 32.56 -9.30 21.47
N ASN A 319 32.24 -10.49 20.98
CA ASN A 319 32.84 -11.73 21.34
C ASN A 319 33.79 -12.13 20.18
N GLN A 320 34.98 -12.63 20.43
CA GLN A 320 36.01 -12.96 19.40
C GLN A 320 35.59 -14.07 18.40
N ILE A 321 34.35 -14.54 18.49
CA ILE A 321 33.78 -15.56 17.60
C ILE A 321 33.16 -14.88 16.39
N VAL A 322 33.59 -15.29 15.19
CA VAL A 322 33.05 -14.78 13.92
C VAL A 322 31.54 -15.12 13.83
N ALA A 323 30.75 -14.09 13.51
CA ALA A 323 29.30 -14.22 13.35
C ALA A 323 28.92 -14.50 11.89
N GLY A 324 27.71 -15.05 11.70
CA GLY A 324 27.13 -15.27 10.39
C GLY A 324 27.54 -16.59 9.74
N LEU A 325 26.89 -16.89 8.61
CA LEU A 325 27.05 -18.14 7.86
C LEU A 325 28.25 -18.15 6.90
N LYS A 326 28.92 -17.03 6.72
CA LYS A 326 30.13 -16.85 5.90
C LYS A 326 29.97 -17.20 4.41
N PHE A 327 28.76 -17.08 3.85
CA PHE A 327 28.59 -17.24 2.42
C PHE A 327 29.33 -16.14 1.65
N LYS A 328 29.76 -16.46 0.43
CA LYS A 328 30.34 -15.46 -0.46
C LYS A 328 29.31 -14.40 -0.81
N ALA A 329 29.59 -13.14 -0.48
CA ALA A 329 28.71 -12.04 -0.82
C ALA A 329 28.54 -11.91 -2.35
N PRO A 330 27.33 -11.60 -2.84
CA PRO A 330 27.11 -11.35 -4.25
C PRO A 330 27.87 -10.10 -4.71
N SER A 331 28.09 -9.99 -6.03
CA SER A 331 28.78 -8.83 -6.60
C SER A 331 27.99 -7.54 -6.36
N ALA A 332 28.68 -6.41 -6.32
CA ALA A 332 28.02 -5.09 -6.17
C ALA A 332 26.97 -4.83 -7.27
N LYS A 333 27.23 -5.29 -8.50
CA LYS A 333 26.27 -5.19 -9.61
C LYS A 333 25.00 -6.00 -9.34
N TRP A 334 25.12 -7.19 -8.76
CA TRP A 334 23.95 -8.01 -8.41
C TRP A 334 23.14 -7.38 -7.27
N VAL A 335 23.81 -6.86 -6.25
CA VAL A 335 23.17 -6.16 -5.12
C VAL A 335 22.42 -4.92 -5.59
N SER A 336 23.00 -4.15 -6.52
CA SER A 336 22.35 -2.99 -7.13
C SER A 336 21.06 -3.34 -7.89
N ALA A 337 21.05 -4.50 -8.55
CA ALA A 337 19.89 -4.95 -9.34
C ALA A 337 18.79 -5.66 -8.50
N ASN A 338 19.18 -6.36 -7.42
CA ASN A 338 18.31 -7.29 -6.70
C ASN A 338 18.22 -7.01 -5.19
N GLY A 339 18.86 -5.97 -4.71
CA GLY A 339 18.98 -5.70 -3.27
C GLY A 339 19.90 -6.68 -2.54
N PHE A 340 19.75 -6.77 -1.22
CA PHE A 340 20.60 -7.63 -0.38
C PHE A 340 20.11 -9.08 -0.24
N GLY A 341 19.22 -9.51 -1.12
CA GLY A 341 18.67 -10.85 -1.11
C GLY A 341 19.69 -11.97 -1.35
N VAL A 342 19.22 -13.20 -1.36
CA VAL A 342 20.07 -14.39 -1.58
C VAL A 342 20.13 -14.71 -3.06
N SER A 343 21.32 -14.86 -3.63
CA SER A 343 21.45 -15.33 -5.02
C SER A 343 20.99 -16.78 -5.16
N LYS A 344 20.51 -17.18 -6.35
CA LYS A 344 20.05 -18.55 -6.61
C LYS A 344 21.08 -19.59 -6.18
N THR A 345 22.37 -19.38 -6.50
CA THR A 345 23.45 -20.28 -6.12
C THR A 345 23.60 -20.41 -4.60
N ASN A 346 23.47 -19.29 -3.87
CA ASN A 346 23.54 -19.31 -2.42
C ASN A 346 22.29 -19.92 -1.81
N LEU A 347 21.13 -19.78 -2.46
CA LEU A 347 19.88 -20.41 -2.05
C LEU A 347 20.00 -21.94 -2.12
N ASP A 348 20.43 -22.48 -3.25
CA ASP A 348 20.62 -23.93 -3.43
C ASP A 348 21.61 -24.48 -2.37
N MET A 349 22.65 -23.73 -2.07
CA MET A 349 23.62 -24.07 -1.05
C MET A 349 23.03 -24.02 0.36
N LEU A 350 22.23 -22.99 0.68
CA LEU A 350 21.50 -22.88 1.95
C LEU A 350 20.50 -24.02 2.11
N GLN A 351 19.74 -24.36 1.08
CA GLN A 351 18.81 -25.49 1.09
C GLN A 351 19.53 -26.83 1.31
N SER A 352 20.71 -27.02 0.68
CA SER A 352 21.49 -28.23 0.89
C SER A 352 22.07 -28.33 2.30
N MET A 353 22.46 -27.19 2.90
CA MET A 353 22.92 -27.13 4.29
C MET A 353 21.75 -27.34 5.28
N ALA A 354 20.57 -26.79 5.00
CA ALA A 354 19.39 -26.96 5.81
C ALA A 354 19.00 -28.45 5.94
N LYS A 355 19.06 -29.19 4.84
CA LYS A 355 18.82 -30.64 4.84
C LYS A 355 19.79 -31.41 5.73
N ARG A 356 21.02 -30.89 5.93
CA ARG A 356 22.08 -31.53 6.75
C ARG A 356 22.04 -31.13 8.23
N SER A 357 21.46 -29.97 8.57
CA SER A 357 21.63 -29.33 9.88
C SER A 357 20.33 -28.97 10.61
N ASN A 358 19.17 -29.46 10.19
CA ASN A 358 17.85 -29.06 10.74
C ASN A 358 17.60 -27.54 10.70
N MET A 359 18.24 -26.81 9.77
CA MET A 359 18.05 -25.37 9.57
C MET A 359 17.01 -25.07 8.47
N ALA A 360 16.13 -26.01 8.16
CA ALA A 360 15.14 -25.90 7.09
C ALA A 360 14.26 -24.64 7.23
N ASP A 361 13.87 -24.33 8.47
CA ASP A 361 12.99 -23.18 8.74
C ASP A 361 13.69 -21.84 8.44
N ALA A 362 14.97 -21.72 8.76
CA ALA A 362 15.76 -20.52 8.47
C ALA A 362 15.90 -20.28 6.96
N VAL A 363 16.04 -21.36 6.19
CA VAL A 363 16.16 -21.29 4.74
C VAL A 363 14.85 -20.96 4.08
N ASN A 364 13.75 -21.58 4.51
CA ASN A 364 12.42 -21.33 3.95
C ASN A 364 11.94 -19.89 4.22
N PHE A 365 12.40 -19.29 5.33
CA PHE A 365 12.11 -17.87 5.60
C PHE A 365 12.94 -16.91 4.71
N LEU A 366 14.14 -17.32 4.32
CA LEU A 366 15.06 -16.50 3.51
C LEU A 366 14.79 -16.61 2.00
N THR A 367 13.95 -17.53 1.58
CA THR A 367 13.52 -17.75 0.20
C THR A 367 12.16 -17.21 -0.09
#